data_30d5a1d8ba1645ec65fa51c4b7c18ddc
#
_entry.id   30d5a1d8ba1645ec65fa51c4b7c18ddc
#
_cell.length_a   1.000
_cell.length_b   1.000
_cell.length_c   1.000
_cell.angle_alpha   90.00
_cell.angle_beta   90.00
_cell.angle_gamma   90.00
#
_symmetry.space_group_name_H-M   'P 1'
#
loop_
_entity.id
_entity.type
_entity.pdbx_description
1 polymer ?
#
loop_
_entity_poly.entity_id
_entity_poly.type
_entity_poly.pdbx_seq_one_letter_code
_entity_poly.pdbx_strand_id
1 'polypeptide(L)'
;MLTDNIKDRLNIIELAKTEGLQLKKQSKRLYKTTCCFHNEKKASLTFYADTNTFNCFACQAHGDAINFYAKRHGVSNKEAIKEFAGRLGLQTAGLKRAERADIIALSGRRFMSIGEALKGRKKQFNRIERQADDIFGALQEFCGGIDEETETYLTSESRGLTADTIKKFGIFSVRDYKKTKEFLLSKFSLERLKEIVLIDSRNRFLFTKNKIVIPVIEDGKIVAIRGRFFDKGISEPYILERRYSYPKYASTAGVADRLFNSDILKMLKKGERVYLAEGEFDTMILDQHGYNAVGVLGVSNYSEDTIKRLNDFDLVIAFDNDERGRKEALKISNIFYKQTGREVIREKLPEGIKDITELIVKRQ
;
A
#
# COMPACT_ATOMS: atom_id res chain seq x y z
N MET A 1 -21.12 14.39 1.64
CA MET A 1 -21.14 14.27 3.13
C MET A 1 -20.48 15.49 3.75
N LEU A 2 -20.59 15.73 5.09
CA LEU A 2 -20.04 16.94 5.74
C LEU A 2 -18.53 17.11 5.47
N THR A 3 -17.76 16.03 5.57
CA THR A 3 -16.31 16.05 5.33
C THR A 3 -15.94 16.45 3.90
N ASP A 4 -16.68 16.00 2.90
CA ASP A 4 -16.42 16.34 1.50
C ASP A 4 -16.78 17.81 1.24
N ASN A 5 -17.89 18.29 1.82
CA ASN A 5 -18.30 19.68 1.75
C ASN A 5 -17.28 20.63 2.41
N ILE A 6 -16.63 20.19 3.50
CA ILE A 6 -15.54 20.94 4.15
C ILE A 6 -14.29 20.92 3.25
N LYS A 7 -13.89 19.76 2.71
CA LYS A 7 -12.72 19.64 1.82
C LYS A 7 -12.84 20.49 0.57
N ASP A 8 -14.02 20.55 -0.04
CA ASP A 8 -14.28 21.35 -1.23
C ASP A 8 -14.20 22.88 -0.99
N ARG A 9 -14.43 23.31 0.26
CA ARG A 9 -14.38 24.72 0.67
C ARG A 9 -13.03 25.14 1.26
N LEU A 10 -12.16 24.22 1.62
CA LEU A 10 -10.84 24.51 2.15
C LEU A 10 -9.82 24.65 1.04
N ASN A 11 -9.06 25.74 1.05
CA ASN A 11 -7.89 25.91 0.21
C ASN A 11 -6.63 25.75 1.06
N ILE A 12 -5.84 24.73 0.80
CA ILE A 12 -4.65 24.41 1.60
C ILE A 12 -3.57 25.48 1.53
N ILE A 13 -3.51 26.24 0.44
CA ILE A 13 -2.54 27.32 0.30
C ILE A 13 -2.91 28.49 1.21
N GLU A 14 -4.19 28.88 1.22
CA GLU A 14 -4.68 29.94 2.10
C GLU A 14 -4.64 29.47 3.56
N LEU A 15 -4.97 28.22 3.85
CA LEU A 15 -4.83 27.67 5.19
C LEU A 15 -3.38 27.72 5.67
N ALA A 16 -2.41 27.31 4.86
CA ALA A 16 -1.00 27.35 5.23
C ALA A 16 -0.50 28.79 5.50
N LYS A 17 -0.98 29.77 4.74
CA LYS A 17 -0.68 31.20 4.98
C LYS A 17 -1.29 31.69 6.29
N THR A 18 -2.55 31.32 6.57
CA THR A 18 -3.25 31.67 7.82
C THR A 18 -2.56 31.07 9.05
N GLU A 19 -1.93 29.90 8.87
CA GLU A 19 -1.10 29.22 9.88
C GLU A 19 0.33 29.81 9.99
N GLY A 20 0.59 30.96 9.35
CA GLY A 20 1.83 31.71 9.46
C GLY A 20 2.98 31.21 8.58
N LEU A 21 2.74 30.30 7.63
CA LEU A 21 3.79 29.80 6.77
C LEU A 21 4.09 30.74 5.60
N GLN A 22 5.38 31.09 5.44
CA GLN A 22 5.85 31.84 4.29
C GLN A 22 6.06 30.92 3.09
N LEU A 23 5.12 30.95 2.15
CA LEU A 23 5.11 30.07 0.98
C LEU A 23 5.86 30.72 -0.18
N LYS A 24 6.95 30.08 -0.66
CA LYS A 24 7.62 30.45 -1.90
C LYS A 24 6.96 29.75 -3.07
N LYS A 25 6.34 30.52 -3.98
CA LYS A 25 5.73 29.99 -5.19
C LYS A 25 6.80 29.44 -6.14
N GLN A 26 6.70 28.16 -6.51
CA GLN A 26 7.60 27.52 -7.45
C GLN A 26 6.99 27.43 -8.86
N SER A 27 5.65 27.31 -8.94
CA SER A 27 4.88 27.31 -10.19
C SER A 27 3.43 27.75 -9.92
N LYS A 28 2.58 27.78 -10.95
CA LYS A 28 1.13 28.10 -10.79
C LYS A 28 0.43 27.17 -9.75
N ARG A 29 0.95 25.98 -9.50
CA ARG A 29 0.31 24.93 -8.68
C ARG A 29 1.13 24.46 -7.50
N LEU A 30 2.38 24.93 -7.35
CA LEU A 30 3.33 24.40 -6.38
C LEU A 30 3.90 25.53 -5.51
N TYR A 31 3.82 25.33 -4.19
CA TYR A 31 4.36 26.22 -3.18
C TYR A 31 5.27 25.44 -2.24
N LYS A 32 6.38 26.04 -1.80
CA LYS A 32 7.37 25.39 -0.95
C LYS A 32 7.76 26.27 0.22
N THR A 33 7.99 25.64 1.38
CA THR A 33 8.44 26.32 2.60
C THR A 33 9.28 25.37 3.46
N THR A 34 9.92 25.88 4.50
CA THR A 34 10.48 25.06 5.58
C THR A 34 9.36 24.33 6.32
N CYS A 35 9.64 23.11 6.73
CA CYS A 35 8.63 22.28 7.38
C CYS A 35 8.30 22.77 8.78
N CYS A 36 7.02 22.81 9.10
CA CYS A 36 6.54 23.16 10.44
C CYS A 36 6.37 21.94 11.37
N PHE A 37 6.69 20.74 10.90
CA PHE A 37 6.52 19.48 11.63
C PHE A 37 7.85 18.89 12.12
N HIS A 38 8.99 19.40 11.64
CA HIS A 38 10.34 19.05 12.08
C HIS A 38 11.29 20.23 11.86
N ASN A 39 12.43 20.22 12.55
CA ASN A 39 13.42 21.28 12.41
C ASN A 39 14.31 21.06 11.18
N GLU A 40 14.39 22.06 10.28
CA GLU A 40 15.20 22.00 9.07
C GLU A 40 15.70 23.40 8.63
N LYS A 41 16.83 23.41 7.91
CA LYS A 41 17.39 24.64 7.31
C LYS A 41 17.01 24.80 5.82
N LYS A 42 16.66 23.72 5.13
CA LYS A 42 16.30 23.71 3.70
C LYS A 42 14.83 23.34 3.56
N ALA A 43 14.09 24.16 2.80
CA ALA A 43 12.66 23.93 2.58
C ALA A 43 12.36 22.56 1.96
N SER A 44 11.61 21.71 2.67
CA SER A 44 11.17 20.38 2.21
C SER A 44 9.66 20.22 2.16
N LEU A 45 8.89 21.10 2.79
CA LEU A 45 7.44 21.05 2.80
C LEU A 45 6.88 21.70 1.53
N THR A 46 6.10 20.93 0.79
CA THR A 46 5.51 21.30 -0.50
C THR A 46 4.00 21.21 -0.43
N PHE A 47 3.32 22.26 -0.91
CA PHE A 47 1.87 22.34 -1.05
C PHE A 47 1.47 22.32 -2.53
N TYR A 48 0.48 21.55 -2.86
CA TYR A 48 -0.07 21.34 -4.21
C TYR A 48 -1.45 21.98 -4.30
N ALA A 49 -1.56 23.10 -5.02
CA ALA A 49 -2.81 23.86 -5.12
C ALA A 49 -3.88 23.14 -5.96
N ASP A 50 -3.48 22.31 -6.92
CA ASP A 50 -4.40 21.58 -7.81
C ASP A 50 -5.03 20.34 -7.16
N THR A 51 -4.31 19.70 -6.26
CA THR A 51 -4.81 18.53 -5.51
C THR A 51 -5.27 18.88 -4.09
N ASN A 52 -5.04 20.13 -3.67
CA ASN A 52 -5.36 20.62 -2.33
C ASN A 52 -4.68 19.79 -1.22
N THR A 53 -3.42 19.38 -1.45
CA THR A 53 -2.64 18.48 -0.58
C THR A 53 -1.28 19.07 -0.22
N PHE A 54 -0.62 18.49 0.79
CA PHE A 54 0.76 18.79 1.12
C PHE A 54 1.59 17.52 1.26
N ASN A 55 2.92 17.67 1.11
CA ASN A 55 3.89 16.61 1.39
C ASN A 55 5.22 17.23 1.86
N CYS A 56 5.77 16.70 2.94
CA CYS A 56 7.12 16.99 3.38
C CYS A 56 8.06 15.87 2.96
N PHE A 57 9.04 16.18 2.14
CA PHE A 57 9.98 15.19 1.61
C PHE A 57 11.02 14.72 2.64
N ALA A 58 11.18 15.43 3.77
CA ALA A 58 12.12 15.05 4.81
C ALA A 58 11.45 14.19 5.90
N CYS A 59 10.36 14.68 6.51
CA CYS A 59 9.67 13.93 7.59
C CYS A 59 8.46 13.10 7.11
N GLN A 60 8.19 13.09 5.80
CA GLN A 60 7.09 12.34 5.17
C GLN A 60 5.67 12.72 5.67
N ALA A 61 5.52 13.85 6.35
CA ALA A 61 4.21 14.39 6.69
C ALA A 61 3.46 14.74 5.41
N HIS A 62 2.29 14.16 5.20
CA HIS A 62 1.49 14.38 4.00
C HIS A 62 -0.02 14.31 4.31
N GLY A 63 -0.84 14.81 3.38
CA GLY A 63 -2.30 14.75 3.49
C GLY A 63 -3.00 15.93 2.81
N ASP A 64 -4.29 16.08 3.11
CA ASP A 64 -5.13 17.20 2.69
C ASP A 64 -5.13 18.36 3.72
N ALA A 65 -5.96 19.37 3.50
CA ALA A 65 -6.07 20.52 4.37
C ALA A 65 -6.49 20.16 5.81
N ILE A 66 -7.35 19.14 5.99
CA ILE A 66 -7.76 18.66 7.30
C ILE A 66 -6.60 17.97 8.03
N ASN A 67 -5.85 17.11 7.33
CA ASN A 67 -4.68 16.44 7.88
C ASN A 67 -3.57 17.45 8.24
N PHE A 68 -3.38 18.49 7.42
CA PHE A 68 -2.42 19.55 7.69
C PHE A 68 -2.75 20.27 8.99
N TYR A 69 -4.00 20.73 9.15
CA TYR A 69 -4.47 21.42 10.35
C TYR A 69 -4.38 20.52 11.59
N ALA A 70 -4.88 19.30 11.50
CA ALA A 70 -4.84 18.33 12.59
C ALA A 70 -3.43 18.09 13.10
N LYS A 71 -2.48 17.87 12.18
CA LYS A 71 -1.07 17.65 12.50
C LYS A 71 -0.39 18.93 13.05
N ARG A 72 -0.73 20.10 12.54
CA ARG A 72 -0.18 21.39 12.97
C ARG A 72 -0.57 21.73 14.41
N HIS A 73 -1.81 21.44 14.79
CA HIS A 73 -2.38 21.74 16.11
C HIS A 73 -2.36 20.56 17.09
N GLY A 74 -1.83 19.41 16.68
CA GLY A 74 -1.77 18.21 17.54
C GLY A 74 -3.15 17.66 17.91
N VAL A 75 -4.17 17.89 17.07
CA VAL A 75 -5.55 17.44 17.27
C VAL A 75 -5.90 16.29 16.33
N SER A 76 -6.98 15.57 16.64
CA SER A 76 -7.48 14.52 15.72
C SER A 76 -8.16 15.14 14.49
N ASN A 77 -8.24 14.37 13.39
CA ASN A 77 -9.00 14.78 12.21
C ASN A 77 -10.46 15.08 12.51
N LYS A 78 -11.05 14.40 13.50
CA LYS A 78 -12.43 14.63 13.94
C LYS A 78 -12.60 16.00 14.60
N GLU A 79 -11.62 16.43 15.39
CA GLU A 79 -11.59 17.76 16.01
C GLU A 79 -11.34 18.84 14.96
N ALA A 80 -10.42 18.62 14.03
CA ALA A 80 -10.19 19.53 12.90
C ALA A 80 -11.45 19.71 12.03
N ILE A 81 -12.19 18.64 11.75
CA ILE A 81 -13.46 18.70 11.02
C ILE A 81 -14.50 19.52 11.79
N LYS A 82 -14.61 19.37 13.11
CA LYS A 82 -15.52 20.18 13.94
C LYS A 82 -15.18 21.66 13.89
N GLU A 83 -13.88 21.96 14.00
CA GLU A 83 -13.38 23.32 13.93
C GLU A 83 -13.71 23.98 12.60
N PHE A 84 -13.41 23.30 11.48
CA PHE A 84 -13.74 23.83 10.16
C PHE A 84 -15.25 23.93 9.91
N ALA A 85 -16.05 23.00 10.41
CA ALA A 85 -17.49 23.10 10.33
C ALA A 85 -18.00 24.35 11.05
N GLY A 86 -17.45 24.66 12.23
CA GLY A 86 -17.77 25.89 12.96
C GLY A 86 -17.36 27.14 12.19
N ARG A 87 -16.14 27.20 11.64
CA ARG A 87 -15.63 28.33 10.85
C ARG A 87 -16.43 28.57 9.56
N LEU A 88 -16.95 27.50 8.95
CA LEU A 88 -17.73 27.56 7.72
C LEU A 88 -19.23 27.76 7.94
N GLY A 89 -19.67 27.94 9.19
CA GLY A 89 -21.09 28.09 9.55
C GLY A 89 -21.93 26.85 9.24
N LEU A 90 -21.27 25.69 9.07
CA LEU A 90 -21.96 24.42 8.84
C LEU A 90 -22.45 23.92 10.19
N GLN A 91 -23.77 23.79 10.35
CA GLN A 91 -24.35 23.33 11.58
C GLN A 91 -23.84 21.95 11.97
N THR A 92 -23.02 21.91 13.02
CA THR A 92 -22.67 20.68 13.76
C THR A 92 -23.70 20.37 14.85
N ALA A 93 -24.78 21.17 14.95
CA ALA A 93 -25.86 20.99 15.87
C ALA A 93 -26.67 19.77 15.48
N GLY A 94 -26.37 18.64 16.10
CA GLY A 94 -27.14 17.42 15.90
C GLY A 94 -26.39 16.13 16.18
N LEU A 95 -25.06 16.16 16.43
CA LEU A 95 -24.30 14.96 16.78
C LEU A 95 -24.52 14.48 18.24
N LYS A 96 -25.48 15.06 18.95
CA LYS A 96 -25.89 14.61 20.28
C LYS A 96 -27.32 14.03 20.23
N ARG A 97 -27.39 12.70 20.26
CA ARG A 97 -28.59 11.90 20.62
C ARG A 97 -29.83 11.92 19.70
N ALA A 98 -30.14 13.02 18.99
CA ALA A 98 -31.30 13.07 18.09
C ALA A 98 -31.04 12.34 16.74
N GLU A 99 -29.84 12.43 16.18
CA GLU A 99 -29.48 11.77 14.91
C GLU A 99 -29.50 10.23 14.97
N ARG A 100 -29.44 9.63 16.16
CA ARG A 100 -29.64 8.18 16.32
C ARG A 100 -31.06 7.73 16.05
N ALA A 101 -32.03 8.56 16.34
CA ALA A 101 -33.46 8.24 16.15
C ALA A 101 -33.94 8.55 14.72
N ASP A 102 -33.53 9.70 14.15
CA ASP A 102 -33.96 10.13 12.82
C ASP A 102 -33.28 9.36 11.68
N ILE A 103 -32.03 8.95 11.85
CA ILE A 103 -31.33 8.06 10.89
C ILE A 103 -31.98 6.67 10.86
N ILE A 104 -32.52 6.20 12.00
CA ILE A 104 -33.26 4.95 12.09
C ILE A 104 -34.62 5.06 11.38
N ALA A 105 -35.29 6.21 11.47
CA ALA A 105 -36.60 6.44 10.87
C ALA A 105 -36.55 6.68 9.36
N LEU A 106 -35.50 7.36 8.85
CA LEU A 106 -35.38 7.73 7.42
C LEU A 106 -34.74 6.68 6.52
N SER A 107 -33.96 5.74 7.06
CA SER A 107 -33.21 4.79 6.22
C SER A 107 -33.84 3.41 6.09
N GLY A 108 -34.79 3.04 6.95
CA GLY A 108 -35.31 1.67 6.99
C GLY A 108 -34.20 0.58 7.08
N ARG A 109 -32.96 0.99 7.27
CA ARG A 109 -31.81 0.13 7.34
C ARG A 109 -31.42 -0.12 8.79
N ARG A 110 -31.55 -1.36 9.19
CA ARG A 110 -31.09 -1.89 10.47
C ARG A 110 -29.61 -1.53 10.67
N PHE A 111 -29.28 -0.85 11.76
CA PHE A 111 -27.88 -0.64 12.14
C PHE A 111 -27.22 -2.00 12.37
N MET A 112 -26.29 -2.35 11.49
CA MET A 112 -25.50 -3.56 11.67
C MET A 112 -24.55 -3.37 12.85
N SER A 113 -24.44 -4.36 13.71
CA SER A 113 -23.41 -4.39 14.76
C SER A 113 -22.02 -4.33 14.10
N ILE A 114 -20.99 -3.92 14.87
CA ILE A 114 -19.60 -3.94 14.37
C ILE A 114 -19.26 -5.33 13.82
N GLY A 115 -19.74 -6.42 14.46
CA GLY A 115 -19.58 -7.78 13.98
C GLY A 115 -20.29 -8.06 12.64
N GLU A 116 -21.48 -7.49 12.42
CA GLU A 116 -22.21 -7.60 11.16
C GLU A 116 -21.56 -6.75 10.05
N ALA A 117 -21.03 -5.56 10.40
CA ALA A 117 -20.27 -4.72 9.46
C ALA A 117 -18.96 -5.40 9.03
N LEU A 118 -18.27 -6.06 9.96
CA LEU A 118 -17.07 -6.88 9.67
C LEU A 118 -17.43 -8.12 8.83
N LYS A 119 -18.55 -8.79 9.13
CA LYS A 119 -19.07 -9.90 8.31
C LYS A 119 -19.49 -9.42 6.91
N GLY A 120 -20.11 -8.25 6.81
CA GLY A 120 -20.46 -7.62 5.54
C GLY A 120 -19.22 -7.26 4.71
N ARG A 121 -18.19 -6.70 5.30
CA ARG A 121 -16.88 -6.46 4.65
C ARG A 121 -16.24 -7.78 4.19
N LYS A 122 -16.20 -8.79 5.04
CA LYS A 122 -15.67 -10.12 4.70
C LYS A 122 -16.47 -10.79 3.56
N LYS A 123 -17.79 -10.64 3.54
CA LYS A 123 -18.67 -11.15 2.47
C LYS A 123 -18.49 -10.41 1.15
N GLN A 124 -18.30 -9.08 1.19
CA GLN A 124 -17.97 -8.25 0.03
C GLN A 124 -16.55 -8.56 -0.47
N PHE A 125 -15.60 -8.77 0.43
CA PHE A 125 -14.23 -9.16 0.13
C PHE A 125 -14.16 -10.51 -0.58
N ASN A 126 -14.83 -11.55 -0.05
CA ASN A 126 -14.93 -12.87 -0.67
C ASN A 126 -15.66 -12.86 -2.03
N ARG A 127 -16.55 -11.90 -2.27
CA ARG A 127 -17.21 -11.70 -3.57
C ARG A 127 -16.25 -11.08 -4.58
N ILE A 128 -15.48 -10.09 -4.18
CA ILE A 128 -14.44 -9.44 -5.02
C ILE A 128 -13.38 -10.49 -5.40
N GLU A 129 -12.93 -11.33 -4.48
CA GLU A 129 -11.95 -12.40 -4.72
C GLU A 129 -12.39 -13.40 -5.79
N ARG A 130 -13.62 -13.89 -5.70
CA ARG A 130 -14.15 -14.85 -6.68
C ARG A 130 -14.31 -14.25 -8.09
N GLN A 131 -14.44 -12.92 -8.19
CA GLN A 131 -14.64 -12.21 -9.43
C GLN A 131 -13.34 -11.64 -10.01
N ALA A 132 -12.25 -11.65 -9.24
CA ALA A 132 -10.98 -11.08 -9.65
C ALA A 132 -10.03 -12.12 -10.28
N ASP A 133 -10.14 -13.38 -9.86
CA ASP A 133 -9.28 -14.47 -10.35
C ASP A 133 -9.36 -14.63 -11.87
N ASP A 134 -10.57 -14.61 -12.45
CA ASP A 134 -10.79 -14.69 -13.89
C ASP A 134 -10.19 -13.47 -14.64
N ILE A 135 -10.27 -12.27 -14.05
CA ILE A 135 -9.70 -11.06 -14.63
C ILE A 135 -8.16 -11.11 -14.57
N PHE A 136 -7.61 -11.51 -13.44
CA PHE A 136 -6.15 -11.56 -13.25
C PHE A 136 -5.52 -12.70 -14.07
N GLY A 137 -6.18 -13.85 -14.16
CA GLY A 137 -5.78 -14.95 -15.02
C GLY A 137 -5.79 -14.56 -16.50
N ALA A 138 -6.86 -13.91 -16.98
CA ALA A 138 -6.95 -13.42 -18.34
C ALA A 138 -5.88 -12.33 -18.65
N LEU A 139 -5.60 -11.46 -17.68
CA LEU A 139 -4.54 -10.46 -17.81
C LEU A 139 -3.15 -11.11 -17.93
N GLN A 140 -2.85 -12.09 -17.07
CA GLN A 140 -1.59 -12.82 -17.09
C GLN A 140 -1.40 -13.57 -18.41
N GLU A 141 -2.43 -14.27 -18.87
CA GLU A 141 -2.43 -14.99 -20.15
C GLU A 141 -2.21 -14.04 -21.34
N PHE A 142 -2.92 -12.92 -21.38
CA PHE A 142 -2.74 -11.89 -22.42
C PHE A 142 -1.33 -11.31 -22.47
N CYS A 143 -0.72 -11.07 -21.30
CA CYS A 143 0.64 -10.55 -21.21
C CYS A 143 1.71 -11.59 -21.60
N GLY A 144 1.45 -12.89 -21.38
CA GLY A 144 2.29 -14.00 -21.87
C GLY A 144 3.70 -14.04 -21.24
N GLY A 145 3.83 -13.74 -19.95
CA GLY A 145 5.10 -13.75 -19.21
C GLY A 145 5.80 -12.41 -19.22
N ILE A 146 7.12 -12.42 -18.95
CA ILE A 146 7.96 -11.21 -18.86
C ILE A 146 8.59 -10.86 -20.21
N ASP A 147 8.93 -9.58 -20.42
CA ASP A 147 9.74 -9.11 -21.54
C ASP A 147 11.23 -9.20 -21.20
N GLU A 148 12.09 -9.16 -22.23
CA GLU A 148 13.55 -9.27 -22.11
C GLU A 148 14.17 -8.22 -21.18
N GLU A 149 13.65 -6.99 -21.21
CA GLU A 149 14.11 -5.90 -20.35
C GLU A 149 13.79 -6.19 -18.87
N THR A 150 12.60 -6.74 -18.60
CA THR A 150 12.19 -7.17 -17.27
C THR A 150 12.99 -8.39 -16.81
N GLU A 151 13.24 -9.35 -17.70
CA GLU A 151 14.05 -10.52 -17.39
C GLU A 151 15.47 -10.11 -17.01
N THR A 152 16.12 -9.28 -17.80
CA THR A 152 17.46 -8.73 -17.51
C THR A 152 17.49 -8.04 -16.13
N TYR A 153 16.48 -7.27 -15.79
CA TYR A 153 16.40 -6.63 -14.47
C TYR A 153 16.21 -7.62 -13.33
N LEU A 154 15.30 -8.59 -13.48
CA LEU A 154 14.98 -9.55 -12.41
C LEU A 154 16.12 -10.56 -12.18
N THR A 155 16.88 -10.88 -13.21
CA THR A 155 18.04 -11.80 -13.12
C THR A 155 19.36 -11.09 -12.83
N SER A 156 19.37 -9.75 -12.80
CA SER A 156 20.57 -8.97 -12.49
C SER A 156 21.13 -9.28 -11.09
N GLU A 157 22.40 -9.01 -10.88
CA GLU A 157 23.09 -9.16 -9.57
C GLU A 157 22.35 -8.43 -8.42
N SER A 158 21.65 -7.33 -8.72
CA SER A 158 20.88 -6.60 -7.70
C SER A 158 19.56 -7.25 -7.31
N ARG A 159 19.07 -8.24 -8.08
CA ARG A 159 17.81 -8.95 -7.84
C ARG A 159 18.00 -10.45 -7.63
N GLY A 160 18.89 -11.08 -8.39
CA GLY A 160 19.31 -12.46 -8.22
C GLY A 160 18.23 -13.52 -8.44
N LEU A 161 17.08 -13.18 -9.07
CA LEU A 161 16.04 -14.16 -9.33
C LEU A 161 16.40 -15.09 -10.48
N THR A 162 16.13 -16.39 -10.31
CA THR A 162 16.24 -17.37 -11.40
C THR A 162 14.98 -17.37 -12.26
N ALA A 163 15.09 -17.86 -13.49
CA ALA A 163 13.96 -18.07 -14.39
C ALA A 163 12.89 -18.96 -13.77
N ASP A 164 13.28 -20.01 -13.03
CA ASP A 164 12.38 -20.90 -12.33
C ASP A 164 11.60 -20.17 -11.22
N THR A 165 12.24 -19.30 -10.46
CA THR A 165 11.61 -18.49 -9.44
C THR A 165 10.61 -17.51 -10.06
N ILE A 166 10.99 -16.82 -11.14
CA ILE A 166 10.11 -15.91 -11.88
C ILE A 166 8.86 -16.65 -12.36
N LYS A 167 9.05 -17.84 -12.92
CA LYS A 167 7.96 -18.70 -13.39
C LYS A 167 7.11 -19.23 -12.23
N LYS A 168 7.72 -19.70 -11.13
CA LYS A 168 7.02 -20.19 -9.92
C LYS A 168 6.06 -19.16 -9.36
N PHE A 169 6.49 -17.91 -9.27
CA PHE A 169 5.66 -16.82 -8.74
C PHE A 169 4.76 -16.17 -9.81
N GLY A 170 4.79 -16.66 -11.04
CA GLY A 170 3.91 -16.22 -12.12
C GLY A 170 4.08 -14.75 -12.49
N ILE A 171 5.29 -14.20 -12.38
CA ILE A 171 5.57 -12.79 -12.70
C ILE A 171 5.39 -12.56 -14.20
N PHE A 172 4.79 -11.44 -14.58
CA PHE A 172 4.59 -11.05 -15.97
C PHE A 172 4.78 -9.54 -16.20
N SER A 173 4.93 -9.13 -17.46
CA SER A 173 5.12 -7.73 -17.83
C SER A 173 3.94 -7.18 -18.62
N VAL A 174 3.49 -5.99 -18.25
CA VAL A 174 2.58 -5.18 -19.09
C VAL A 174 3.41 -4.42 -20.13
N ARG A 175 3.55 -5.00 -21.33
CA ARG A 175 4.37 -4.43 -22.43
C ARG A 175 3.70 -3.20 -23.04
N ASP A 176 2.41 -3.29 -23.34
CA ASP A 176 1.59 -2.22 -23.90
C ASP A 176 0.33 -2.03 -23.07
N TYR A 177 0.34 -1.03 -22.19
CA TYR A 177 -0.78 -0.77 -21.29
C TYR A 177 -2.07 -0.35 -22.01
N LYS A 178 -1.97 0.23 -23.23
CA LYS A 178 -3.15 0.62 -24.02
C LYS A 178 -3.85 -0.62 -24.55
N LYS A 179 -3.12 -1.48 -25.26
CA LYS A 179 -3.64 -2.77 -25.76
C LYS A 179 -4.15 -3.64 -24.62
N THR A 180 -3.44 -3.69 -23.51
CA THR A 180 -3.85 -4.44 -22.32
C THR A 180 -5.19 -3.92 -21.76
N LYS A 181 -5.35 -2.59 -21.66
CA LYS A 181 -6.61 -1.99 -21.23
C LYS A 181 -7.75 -2.27 -22.21
N GLU A 182 -7.51 -2.15 -23.51
CA GLU A 182 -8.49 -2.46 -24.57
C GLU A 182 -8.94 -3.93 -24.50
N PHE A 183 -8.00 -4.85 -24.36
CA PHE A 183 -8.28 -6.28 -24.16
C PHE A 183 -9.16 -6.52 -22.92
N LEU A 184 -8.84 -5.93 -21.78
CA LEU A 184 -9.62 -6.09 -20.57
C LEU A 184 -11.04 -5.53 -20.72
N LEU A 185 -11.20 -4.38 -21.35
CA LEU A 185 -12.50 -3.76 -21.62
C LEU A 185 -13.33 -4.53 -22.66
N SER A 186 -12.70 -5.32 -23.53
CA SER A 186 -13.42 -6.20 -24.46
C SER A 186 -14.00 -7.43 -23.78
N LYS A 187 -13.42 -7.87 -22.65
CA LYS A 187 -13.85 -9.09 -21.93
C LYS A 187 -14.64 -8.82 -20.65
N PHE A 188 -14.41 -7.69 -19.98
CA PHE A 188 -14.96 -7.39 -18.66
C PHE A 188 -15.58 -6.01 -18.62
N SER A 189 -16.64 -5.84 -17.83
CA SER A 189 -17.27 -4.52 -17.67
C SER A 189 -16.34 -3.54 -16.94
N LEU A 190 -16.48 -2.26 -17.28
CA LEU A 190 -15.69 -1.19 -16.68
C LEU A 190 -15.89 -1.13 -15.15
N GLU A 191 -17.11 -1.43 -14.68
CA GLU A 191 -17.47 -1.46 -13.27
C GLU A 191 -16.67 -2.52 -12.50
N ARG A 192 -16.58 -3.75 -13.05
CA ARG A 192 -15.78 -4.83 -12.45
C ARG A 192 -14.28 -4.44 -12.38
N LEU A 193 -13.74 -3.86 -13.45
CA LEU A 193 -12.34 -3.43 -13.49
C LEU A 193 -12.05 -2.29 -12.50
N LYS A 194 -13.02 -1.40 -12.25
CA LYS A 194 -12.94 -0.36 -11.22
C LYS A 194 -13.08 -0.91 -9.80
N GLU A 195 -13.94 -1.88 -9.58
CA GLU A 195 -14.15 -2.51 -8.27
C GLU A 195 -12.87 -3.13 -7.72
N ILE A 196 -12.09 -3.78 -8.58
CA ILE A 196 -10.79 -4.34 -8.23
C ILE A 196 -9.62 -3.34 -8.32
N VAL A 197 -9.90 -2.08 -8.63
CA VAL A 197 -8.91 -0.99 -8.76
C VAL A 197 -7.87 -1.23 -9.88
N LEU A 198 -8.20 -2.02 -10.89
CA LEU A 198 -7.35 -2.20 -12.06
C LEU A 198 -7.50 -1.02 -13.05
N ILE A 199 -8.67 -0.38 -13.04
CA ILE A 199 -8.94 0.91 -13.69
C ILE A 199 -9.44 1.88 -12.62
N ASP A 200 -8.89 3.10 -12.58
CA ASP A 200 -9.27 4.10 -11.60
C ASP A 200 -10.56 4.87 -12.00
N SER A 201 -11.04 5.75 -11.11
CA SER A 201 -12.22 6.58 -11.35
C SER A 201 -12.10 7.50 -12.58
N ARG A 202 -10.88 7.81 -13.01
CA ARG A 202 -10.56 8.61 -14.21
C ARG A 202 -10.34 7.74 -15.45
N ASN A 203 -10.72 6.48 -15.41
CA ASN A 203 -10.53 5.49 -16.48
C ASN A 203 -9.05 5.26 -16.86
N ARG A 204 -8.10 5.46 -15.95
CA ARG A 204 -6.68 5.16 -16.18
C ARG A 204 -6.39 3.73 -15.74
N PHE A 205 -5.61 3.02 -16.53
CA PHE A 205 -5.13 1.69 -16.17
C PHE A 205 -4.02 1.78 -15.10
N LEU A 206 -4.07 0.88 -14.13
CA LEU A 206 -3.19 0.91 -12.96
C LEU A 206 -1.70 0.75 -13.31
N PHE A 207 -1.39 -0.17 -14.23
CA PHE A 207 -0.01 -0.57 -14.53
C PHE A 207 0.56 0.13 -15.78
N THR A 208 0.57 1.46 -15.81
CA THR A 208 1.16 2.23 -16.91
C THR A 208 2.68 2.28 -16.87
N LYS A 209 3.26 2.41 -15.68
CA LYS A 209 4.71 2.46 -15.42
C LYS A 209 5.16 1.38 -14.41
N ASN A 210 4.22 0.83 -13.65
CA ASN A 210 4.44 -0.29 -12.75
C ASN A 210 4.24 -1.61 -13.51
N LYS A 211 5.05 -1.82 -14.56
CA LYS A 211 4.81 -2.85 -15.58
C LYS A 211 5.23 -4.26 -15.18
N ILE A 212 6.07 -4.42 -14.16
CA ILE A 212 6.40 -5.75 -13.61
C ILE A 212 5.32 -6.14 -12.65
N VAL A 213 4.47 -7.09 -13.04
CA VAL A 213 3.30 -7.49 -12.26
C VAL A 213 3.59 -8.78 -11.51
N ILE A 214 3.36 -8.74 -10.19
CA ILE A 214 3.59 -9.82 -9.25
C ILE A 214 2.24 -10.27 -8.71
N PRO A 215 1.79 -11.48 -9.02
CA PRO A 215 0.57 -12.05 -8.46
C PRO A 215 0.69 -12.32 -6.97
N VAL A 216 -0.39 -12.07 -6.23
CA VAL A 216 -0.58 -12.53 -4.86
C VAL A 216 -1.52 -13.72 -4.93
N ILE A 217 -1.00 -14.89 -4.58
CA ILE A 217 -1.71 -16.17 -4.74
C ILE A 217 -2.09 -16.69 -3.36
N GLU A 218 -3.35 -17.08 -3.19
CA GLU A 218 -3.86 -17.80 -2.03
C GLU A 218 -4.83 -18.89 -2.52
N ASP A 219 -4.73 -20.10 -1.97
CA ASP A 219 -5.49 -21.26 -2.38
C ASP A 219 -5.36 -21.60 -3.89
N GLY A 220 -4.16 -21.35 -4.45
CA GLY A 220 -3.87 -21.54 -5.87
C GLY A 220 -4.54 -20.54 -6.81
N LYS A 221 -5.17 -19.46 -6.29
CA LYS A 221 -5.86 -18.41 -7.06
C LYS A 221 -5.16 -17.09 -6.94
N ILE A 222 -5.18 -16.29 -8.01
CA ILE A 222 -4.68 -14.92 -7.96
C ILE A 222 -5.74 -14.05 -7.30
N VAL A 223 -5.49 -13.66 -6.05
CA VAL A 223 -6.43 -12.86 -5.24
C VAL A 223 -6.19 -11.36 -5.33
N ALA A 224 -4.99 -10.96 -5.72
CA ALA A 224 -4.59 -9.59 -5.98
C ALA A 224 -3.35 -9.57 -6.87
N ILE A 225 -3.02 -8.42 -7.44
CA ILE A 225 -1.79 -8.23 -8.18
C ILE A 225 -1.14 -6.91 -7.80
N ARG A 226 0.19 -6.89 -7.80
CA ARG A 226 1.00 -5.70 -7.54
C ARG A 226 1.91 -5.42 -8.72
N GLY A 227 1.93 -4.17 -9.18
CA GLY A 227 2.86 -3.74 -10.20
C GLY A 227 4.04 -3.01 -9.57
N ARG A 228 5.25 -3.49 -9.82
CA ARG A 228 6.49 -2.81 -9.48
C ARG A 228 6.83 -1.80 -10.58
N PHE A 229 7.24 -0.59 -10.17
CA PHE A 229 7.71 0.42 -11.11
C PHE A 229 8.93 -0.08 -11.88
N PHE A 230 8.86 0.00 -13.20
CA PHE A 230 9.96 -0.27 -14.11
C PHE A 230 9.67 0.40 -15.46
N ASP A 231 10.53 1.30 -15.90
CA ASP A 231 10.33 2.05 -17.14
C ASP A 231 11.69 2.36 -17.77
N LYS A 232 11.93 1.86 -18.99
CA LYS A 232 13.18 2.06 -19.75
C LYS A 232 14.44 1.75 -18.93
N GLY A 233 14.48 0.60 -18.29
CA GLY A 233 15.61 0.16 -17.45
C GLY A 233 15.67 0.83 -16.07
N ILE A 234 14.82 1.80 -15.77
CA ILE A 234 14.78 2.51 -14.48
C ILE A 234 13.86 1.76 -13.55
N SER A 235 14.37 1.25 -12.43
CA SER A 235 13.62 0.47 -11.44
C SER A 235 13.13 1.28 -10.23
N GLU A 236 13.60 2.49 -10.06
CA GLU A 236 13.15 3.40 -9.01
C GLU A 236 12.31 4.53 -9.61
N PRO A 237 11.19 4.90 -8.94
CA PRO A 237 10.35 5.99 -9.42
C PRO A 237 11.13 7.30 -9.51
N TYR A 238 11.01 7.98 -10.60
CA TYR A 238 11.61 9.29 -10.79
C TYR A 238 10.53 10.37 -10.95
N ILE A 239 10.90 11.60 -10.65
CA ILE A 239 10.04 12.76 -10.82
C ILE A 239 10.24 13.26 -12.25
N LEU A 240 9.31 12.94 -13.16
CA LEU A 240 9.26 13.50 -14.50
C LEU A 240 8.96 14.99 -14.43
N GLU A 241 9.93 15.83 -14.79
CA GLU A 241 9.79 17.28 -14.93
C GLU A 241 9.06 17.96 -13.74
N ARG A 242 9.31 17.52 -12.50
CA ARG A 242 8.69 18.03 -11.26
C ARG A 242 7.16 17.90 -11.17
N ARG A 243 6.53 17.10 -12.05
CA ARG A 243 5.05 17.05 -12.11
C ARG A 243 4.42 15.75 -11.66
N TYR A 244 5.13 14.61 -11.79
CA TYR A 244 4.57 13.29 -11.44
C TYR A 244 5.62 12.42 -10.76
N SER A 245 5.35 11.96 -9.55
CA SER A 245 6.05 10.82 -8.98
C SER A 245 5.17 9.58 -9.16
N TYR A 246 5.74 8.54 -9.74
CA TYR A 246 5.07 7.23 -9.76
C TYR A 246 5.36 6.50 -8.45
N PRO A 247 4.39 5.81 -7.86
CA PRO A 247 4.65 4.98 -6.69
C PRO A 247 5.57 3.82 -7.07
N LYS A 248 6.46 3.43 -6.15
CA LYS A 248 7.33 2.25 -6.32
C LYS A 248 6.51 0.99 -6.59
N TYR A 249 5.35 0.88 -5.93
CA TYR A 249 4.37 -0.18 -6.15
C TYR A 249 2.98 0.43 -6.37
N ALA A 250 2.24 -0.17 -7.29
CA ALA A 250 0.81 0.04 -7.49
C ALA A 250 0.09 -1.29 -7.25
N SER A 251 -1.03 -1.27 -6.54
CA SER A 251 -1.71 -2.50 -6.12
C SER A 251 -3.20 -2.44 -6.44
N THR A 252 -3.77 -3.56 -6.84
CA THR A 252 -5.22 -3.75 -6.93
C THR A 252 -5.84 -3.80 -5.54
N ALA A 253 -7.17 -3.80 -5.50
CA ALA A 253 -7.89 -4.15 -4.27
C ALA A 253 -7.48 -5.58 -3.80
N GLY A 254 -7.61 -5.83 -2.51
CA GLY A 254 -7.37 -7.17 -1.95
C GLY A 254 -5.94 -7.44 -1.46
N VAL A 255 -5.01 -6.50 -1.57
CA VAL A 255 -3.62 -6.67 -1.09
C VAL A 255 -3.50 -6.54 0.44
N ALA A 256 -4.38 -5.72 1.06
CA ALA A 256 -4.31 -5.46 2.49
C ALA A 256 -4.50 -6.75 3.32
N ASP A 257 -3.74 -6.85 4.42
CA ASP A 257 -3.80 -7.97 5.38
C ASP A 257 -3.45 -9.35 4.79
N ARG A 258 -2.76 -9.40 3.63
CA ARG A 258 -2.29 -10.64 3.03
C ARG A 258 -0.81 -10.88 3.26
N LEU A 259 -0.46 -12.16 3.24
CA LEU A 259 0.94 -12.61 3.17
C LEU A 259 1.24 -13.09 1.75
N PHE A 260 2.32 -12.57 1.19
CA PHE A 260 2.87 -13.11 -0.05
C PHE A 260 3.42 -14.52 0.18
N ASN A 261 3.23 -15.41 -0.78
CA ASN A 261 3.63 -16.83 -0.70
C ASN A 261 2.97 -17.61 0.45
N SER A 262 1.76 -17.20 0.88
CA SER A 262 1.13 -17.78 2.07
C SER A 262 0.72 -19.25 1.92
N ASP A 263 0.59 -19.78 0.70
CA ASP A 263 0.21 -21.17 0.47
C ASP A 263 1.27 -22.16 0.99
N ILE A 264 2.54 -21.74 1.11
CA ILE A 264 3.59 -22.56 1.71
C ILE A 264 3.25 -22.99 3.15
N LEU A 265 2.56 -22.11 3.91
CA LEU A 265 2.20 -22.38 5.31
C LEU A 265 1.32 -23.62 5.47
N LYS A 266 0.56 -24.00 4.43
CA LYS A 266 -0.31 -25.19 4.42
C LYS A 266 0.46 -26.50 4.29
N MET A 267 1.69 -26.42 3.77
CA MET A 267 2.55 -27.60 3.56
C MET A 267 3.47 -27.87 4.73
N LEU A 268 3.57 -26.91 5.66
CA LEU A 268 4.47 -26.97 6.79
C LEU A 268 3.84 -27.61 8.02
N LYS A 269 4.65 -28.30 8.80
CA LYS A 269 4.27 -28.81 10.12
C LYS A 269 4.40 -27.72 11.18
N LYS A 270 3.62 -27.86 12.24
CA LYS A 270 3.72 -27.00 13.42
C LYS A 270 5.14 -27.04 13.99
N GLY A 271 5.70 -25.87 14.31
CA GLY A 271 7.07 -25.70 14.81
C GLY A 271 8.14 -25.60 13.72
N GLU A 272 7.79 -25.77 12.44
CA GLU A 272 8.77 -25.49 11.39
C GLU A 272 9.10 -24.01 11.31
N ARG A 273 10.33 -23.72 10.89
CA ARG A 273 10.82 -22.34 10.79
C ARG A 273 10.23 -21.65 9.58
N VAL A 274 9.72 -20.42 9.78
CA VAL A 274 9.17 -19.56 8.74
C VAL A 274 9.83 -18.18 8.80
N TYR A 275 10.32 -17.71 7.69
CA TYR A 275 10.89 -16.37 7.52
C TYR A 275 9.80 -15.39 7.07
N LEU A 276 9.66 -14.30 7.80
CA LEU A 276 8.79 -13.19 7.44
C LEU A 276 9.62 -12.05 6.87
N ALA A 277 9.54 -11.84 5.57
CA ALA A 277 10.22 -10.77 4.85
C ALA A 277 9.38 -9.51 4.71
N GLU A 278 10.01 -8.36 4.38
CA GLU A 278 9.34 -7.08 4.23
C GLU A 278 8.55 -6.97 2.91
N GLY A 279 9.03 -7.63 1.87
CA GLY A 279 8.46 -7.51 0.53
C GLY A 279 8.54 -8.78 -0.30
N GLU A 280 8.04 -8.67 -1.53
CA GLU A 280 7.94 -9.80 -2.47
C GLU A 280 9.32 -10.32 -2.88
N PHE A 281 10.26 -9.41 -3.19
CA PHE A 281 11.57 -9.83 -3.69
C PHE A 281 12.37 -10.58 -2.63
N ASP A 282 12.38 -10.10 -1.39
CA ASP A 282 13.06 -10.78 -0.28
C ASP A 282 12.45 -12.15 -0.02
N THR A 283 11.11 -12.24 -0.11
CA THR A 283 10.42 -13.53 0.01
C THR A 283 10.82 -14.49 -1.10
N MET A 284 10.87 -14.03 -2.36
CA MET A 284 11.24 -14.84 -3.50
C MET A 284 12.70 -15.33 -3.42
N ILE A 285 13.60 -14.47 -2.98
CA ILE A 285 15.02 -14.84 -2.80
C ILE A 285 15.19 -15.87 -1.68
N LEU A 286 14.51 -15.69 -0.55
CA LEU A 286 14.52 -16.68 0.53
C LEU A 286 13.98 -18.03 0.05
N ASP A 287 12.82 -18.02 -0.62
CA ASP A 287 12.20 -19.23 -1.16
C ASP A 287 13.08 -19.92 -2.22
N GLN A 288 13.74 -19.15 -3.09
CA GLN A 288 14.69 -19.66 -4.10
C GLN A 288 15.85 -20.42 -3.45
N HIS A 289 16.24 -20.04 -2.25
CA HIS A 289 17.33 -20.68 -1.50
C HIS A 289 16.84 -21.72 -0.46
N GLY A 290 15.60 -22.19 -0.60
CA GLY A 290 15.05 -23.28 0.19
C GLY A 290 14.55 -22.88 1.57
N TYR A 291 14.40 -21.59 1.87
CA TYR A 291 13.79 -21.13 3.11
C TYR A 291 12.26 -21.08 2.99
N ASN A 292 11.55 -21.53 4.03
CA ASN A 292 10.10 -21.32 4.10
C ASN A 292 9.82 -19.85 4.36
N ALA A 293 9.52 -19.09 3.35
CA ALA A 293 9.39 -17.63 3.43
C ALA A 293 8.00 -17.14 3.03
N VAL A 294 7.51 -16.17 3.80
CA VAL A 294 6.33 -15.37 3.47
C VAL A 294 6.67 -13.89 3.61
N GLY A 295 5.96 -13.02 2.90
CA GLY A 295 6.22 -11.58 2.94
C GLY A 295 5.00 -10.77 3.36
N VAL A 296 5.21 -9.70 4.14
CA VAL A 296 4.22 -8.63 4.22
C VAL A 296 4.31 -7.78 2.96
N LEU A 297 3.16 -7.38 2.42
CA LEU A 297 3.10 -6.64 1.15
C LEU A 297 3.30 -5.12 1.38
N GLY A 298 4.35 -4.78 2.13
CA GLY A 298 4.68 -3.42 2.59
C GLY A 298 4.62 -3.30 4.11
N VAL A 299 5.55 -2.53 4.67
CA VAL A 299 5.93 -2.48 6.10
C VAL A 299 4.79 -2.26 7.10
N SER A 300 3.65 -1.74 6.69
CA SER A 300 2.51 -1.49 7.58
C SER A 300 1.23 -2.15 7.07
N ASN A 301 1.36 -3.11 6.16
CA ASN A 301 0.22 -3.73 5.48
C ASN A 301 -0.11 -5.10 6.09
N TYR A 302 -0.22 -5.16 7.40
CA TYR A 302 -0.60 -6.35 8.15
C TYR A 302 -1.46 -5.97 9.36
N SER A 303 -2.28 -6.91 9.81
CA SER A 303 -3.08 -6.83 11.03
C SER A 303 -2.63 -7.89 12.05
N GLU A 304 -3.20 -7.86 13.25
CA GLU A 304 -3.00 -8.93 14.24
C GLU A 304 -3.47 -10.29 13.71
N ASP A 305 -4.55 -10.33 12.90
CA ASP A 305 -5.03 -11.55 12.26
C ASP A 305 -4.06 -12.08 11.20
N THR A 306 -3.35 -11.20 10.49
CA THR A 306 -2.29 -11.59 9.56
C THR A 306 -1.16 -12.31 10.31
N ILE A 307 -0.71 -11.74 11.44
CA ILE A 307 0.36 -12.34 12.26
C ILE A 307 -0.12 -13.65 12.90
N LYS A 308 -1.38 -13.75 13.30
CA LYS A 308 -1.97 -14.96 13.86
C LYS A 308 -1.82 -16.18 12.96
N ARG A 309 -1.77 -15.99 11.63
CA ARG A 309 -1.52 -17.08 10.66
C ARG A 309 -0.14 -17.74 10.83
N LEU A 310 0.78 -17.07 11.52
CA LEU A 310 2.15 -17.53 11.77
C LEU A 310 2.33 -18.16 13.14
N ASN A 311 1.29 -18.20 13.98
CA ASN A 311 1.39 -18.63 15.38
C ASN A 311 1.79 -20.11 15.57
N ASP A 312 1.61 -20.95 14.58
CA ASP A 312 2.00 -22.36 14.67
C ASP A 312 3.48 -22.62 14.32
N PHE A 313 4.22 -21.60 13.87
CA PHE A 313 5.57 -21.74 13.33
C PHE A 313 6.64 -21.07 14.21
N ASP A 314 7.90 -21.46 14.04
CA ASP A 314 9.05 -20.75 14.60
C ASP A 314 9.39 -19.56 13.71
N LEU A 315 8.94 -18.37 14.13
CA LEU A 315 9.01 -17.17 13.32
C LEU A 315 10.39 -16.51 13.36
N VAL A 316 10.94 -16.25 12.19
CA VAL A 316 12.14 -15.42 11.99
C VAL A 316 11.74 -14.18 11.20
N ILE A 317 11.99 -12.99 11.72
CA ILE A 317 11.75 -11.73 11.02
C ILE A 317 13.01 -11.30 10.28
N ALA A 318 12.94 -11.20 8.96
CA ALA A 318 14.01 -10.80 8.04
C ALA A 318 13.62 -9.51 7.31
N PHE A 319 13.56 -8.40 8.07
CA PHE A 319 13.22 -7.07 7.56
C PHE A 319 14.47 -6.25 7.26
N ASP A 320 14.30 -5.19 6.46
CA ASP A 320 15.36 -4.26 6.09
C ASP A 320 16.10 -3.70 7.32
N ASN A 321 17.41 -3.49 7.17
CA ASN A 321 18.29 -2.99 8.24
C ASN A 321 18.20 -1.46 8.40
N ASP A 322 17.06 -0.87 8.14
CA ASP A 322 16.80 0.54 8.38
C ASP A 322 15.98 0.78 9.66
N GLU A 323 15.79 2.02 10.06
CA GLU A 323 15.02 2.38 11.25
C GLU A 323 13.57 1.90 11.18
N ARG A 324 12.98 1.96 9.98
CA ARG A 324 11.59 1.57 9.74
C ARG A 324 11.41 0.05 9.86
N GLY A 325 12.27 -0.72 9.20
CA GLY A 325 12.26 -2.19 9.27
C GLY A 325 12.44 -2.68 10.72
N ARG A 326 13.40 -2.11 11.45
CA ARG A 326 13.61 -2.43 12.87
C ARG A 326 12.41 -2.12 13.75
N LYS A 327 11.74 -0.98 13.54
CA LYS A 327 10.55 -0.58 14.29
C LYS A 327 9.35 -1.50 14.02
N GLU A 328 9.14 -1.86 12.78
CA GLU A 328 8.04 -2.76 12.41
C GLU A 328 8.33 -4.21 12.86
N ALA A 329 9.57 -4.68 12.75
CA ALA A 329 9.97 -5.98 13.30
C ALA A 329 9.66 -6.07 14.81
N LEU A 330 9.94 -5.01 15.57
CA LEU A 330 9.60 -4.96 17.00
C LEU A 330 8.10 -5.01 17.26
N LYS A 331 7.29 -4.30 16.45
CA LYS A 331 5.83 -4.37 16.58
C LYS A 331 5.29 -5.77 16.32
N ILE A 332 5.74 -6.42 15.24
CA ILE A 332 5.35 -7.80 14.94
C ILE A 332 5.77 -8.74 16.05
N SER A 333 7.00 -8.62 16.57
CA SER A 333 7.48 -9.41 17.70
C SER A 333 6.55 -9.29 18.91
N ASN A 334 6.11 -8.07 19.22
CA ASN A 334 5.19 -7.83 20.34
C ASN A 334 3.79 -8.44 20.09
N ILE A 335 3.27 -8.36 18.86
CA ILE A 335 1.99 -8.99 18.49
C ILE A 335 2.10 -10.51 18.64
N PHE A 336 3.14 -11.09 18.07
CA PHE A 336 3.38 -12.54 18.10
C PHE A 336 3.55 -13.04 19.54
N TYR A 337 4.33 -12.34 20.37
CA TYR A 337 4.52 -12.67 21.78
C TYR A 337 3.19 -12.61 22.56
N LYS A 338 2.37 -11.58 22.35
CA LYS A 338 1.04 -11.48 22.98
C LYS A 338 0.11 -12.63 22.59
N GLN A 339 0.23 -13.13 21.35
CA GLN A 339 -0.64 -14.19 20.85
C GLN A 339 -0.17 -15.60 21.26
N THR A 340 1.13 -15.80 21.42
CA THR A 340 1.72 -17.16 21.55
C THR A 340 2.50 -17.39 22.84
N GLY A 341 2.92 -16.32 23.53
CA GLY A 341 3.91 -16.39 24.64
C GLY A 341 5.34 -16.71 24.19
N ARG A 342 5.60 -16.80 22.87
CA ARG A 342 6.92 -17.14 22.31
C ARG A 342 7.62 -15.92 21.77
N GLU A 343 8.93 -15.89 21.87
CA GLU A 343 9.76 -14.88 21.23
C GLU A 343 9.99 -15.20 19.75
N VAL A 344 10.26 -14.17 18.96
CA VAL A 344 10.66 -14.32 17.55
C VAL A 344 12.18 -14.13 17.42
N ILE A 345 12.79 -14.84 16.49
CA ILE A 345 14.15 -14.57 16.07
C ILE A 345 14.10 -13.38 15.10
N ARG A 346 14.93 -12.37 15.33
CA ARG A 346 15.14 -11.28 14.36
C ARG A 346 16.47 -11.51 13.68
N GLU A 347 16.43 -11.66 12.35
CA GLU A 347 17.65 -11.79 11.57
C GLU A 347 18.48 -10.52 11.70
N LYS A 348 19.74 -10.66 12.08
CA LYS A 348 20.68 -9.56 12.19
C LYS A 348 21.49 -9.49 10.92
N LEU A 349 21.17 -8.52 10.07
CA LEU A 349 21.97 -8.25 8.88
C LEU A 349 23.31 -7.62 9.28
N PRO A 350 24.42 -8.00 8.65
CA PRO A 350 25.72 -7.36 8.86
C PRO A 350 25.68 -5.86 8.60
N GLU A 351 26.63 -5.13 9.18
CA GLU A 351 26.79 -3.71 8.90
C GLU A 351 27.07 -3.49 7.40
N GLY A 352 26.40 -2.51 6.80
CA GLY A 352 26.50 -2.22 5.37
C GLY A 352 25.64 -3.09 4.46
N ILE A 353 24.93 -4.10 4.99
CA ILE A 353 23.92 -4.89 4.27
C ILE A 353 22.53 -4.33 4.55
N LYS A 354 21.84 -3.97 3.50
CA LYS A 354 20.54 -3.30 3.59
C LYS A 354 19.40 -4.27 3.88
N ASP A 355 19.32 -5.35 3.12
CA ASP A 355 18.21 -6.31 3.13
C ASP A 355 18.72 -7.75 2.94
N ILE A 356 17.82 -8.71 3.08
CA ILE A 356 18.17 -10.14 2.97
C ILE A 356 18.54 -10.54 1.53
N THR A 357 17.98 -9.87 0.54
CA THR A 357 18.33 -10.08 -0.88
C THR A 357 19.81 -9.75 -1.08
N GLU A 358 20.27 -8.59 -0.63
CA GLU A 358 21.67 -8.18 -0.74
C GLU A 358 22.60 -9.15 0.03
N LEU A 359 22.19 -9.63 1.21
CA LEU A 359 22.98 -10.58 1.97
C LEU A 359 23.19 -11.90 1.23
N ILE A 360 22.13 -12.44 0.64
CA ILE A 360 22.20 -13.74 -0.04
C ILE A 360 22.97 -13.61 -1.37
N VAL A 361 22.67 -12.59 -2.15
CA VAL A 361 23.34 -12.38 -3.46
C VAL A 361 24.83 -12.10 -3.32
N LYS A 362 25.26 -11.36 -2.29
CA LYS A 362 26.71 -11.12 -2.04
C LYS A 362 27.48 -12.32 -1.48
N ARG A 363 26.79 -13.37 -1.02
CA ARG A 363 27.42 -14.60 -0.51
C ARG A 363 27.64 -15.67 -1.60
N GLN A 364 27.12 -15.44 -2.79
CA GLN A 364 27.37 -16.25 -3.98
C GLN A 364 28.63 -15.78 -4.73
#